data_2e892a3cb159256d783b557e1d638673
#
_entry.id   2e892a3cb159256d783b557e1d638673
#
_cell.length_a   1.000
_cell.length_b   1.000
_cell.length_c   1.000
_cell.angle_alpha   90.00
_cell.angle_beta   90.00
_cell.angle_gamma   90.00
#
_symmetry.space_group_name_H-M   'P 1'
#
loop_
_entity.id
_entity.type
_entity.pdbx_description
1 polymer ?
#
loop_
_entity_poly.entity_id
_entity_poly.type
_entity_poly.pdbx_seq_one_letter_code
_entity_poly.pdbx_strand_id
1 'polypeptide(L)'
;MRLNARDLRALWDLPRLRAAACGYFGHMWELYAFWAVVPALCLTIAASPANPAPALWSGWLAATVIGAGALGCIVGGYLARRMGSARVACAALGGSGLICLVYPLLPESMSGLRLAALLLWGVLVVADSPQFSALSAQAAPPQLLGLALVLQNGIGFLISVISIVLLSALMDFWGARALWLLAPGPLLGLWAMRGQLGRSRPCFNKED
;
A
#
# COMPACT_ATOMS: atom_id res chain seq x y z
N MET A 1 26.38 7.84 13.37
CA MET A 1 26.49 6.45 12.91
C MET A 1 27.10 6.47 11.52
N ARG A 2 28.26 5.82 11.30
CA ARG A 2 28.86 5.75 9.94
C ARG A 2 28.24 4.55 9.22
N LEU A 3 27.63 4.77 8.06
CA LEU A 3 27.14 3.71 7.19
C LEU A 3 28.32 2.80 6.81
N ASN A 4 28.24 1.51 7.18
CA ASN A 4 29.24 0.52 6.82
C ASN A 4 28.60 -0.48 5.84
N ALA A 5 29.30 -0.78 4.74
CA ALA A 5 28.84 -1.76 3.75
C ALA A 5 28.56 -3.15 4.36
N ARG A 6 29.26 -3.50 5.45
CA ARG A 6 29.02 -4.75 6.19
C ARG A 6 27.63 -4.77 6.84
N ASP A 7 27.18 -3.63 7.40
CA ASP A 7 25.86 -3.54 8.07
C ASP A 7 24.73 -3.65 7.03
N LEU A 8 24.91 -3.04 5.85
CA LEU A 8 23.96 -3.14 4.74
C LEU A 8 23.81 -4.59 4.26
N ARG A 9 24.94 -5.28 4.09
CA ARG A 9 24.93 -6.69 3.69
C ARG A 9 24.31 -7.57 4.77
N ALA A 10 24.66 -7.35 6.04
CA ALA A 10 24.09 -8.09 7.17
C ALA A 10 22.56 -7.96 7.25
N LEU A 11 22.01 -6.76 6.99
CA LEU A 11 20.56 -6.55 6.93
C LEU A 11 19.92 -7.29 5.74
N TRP A 12 20.55 -7.23 4.56
CA TRP A 12 20.02 -7.88 3.35
C TRP A 12 20.07 -9.41 3.43
N ASP A 13 21.02 -9.97 4.14
CA ASP A 13 21.17 -11.41 4.34
C ASP A 13 20.11 -12.01 5.28
N LEU A 14 19.34 -11.16 6.00
CA LEU A 14 18.24 -11.60 6.86
C LEU A 14 16.97 -11.87 6.03
N PRO A 15 16.57 -13.14 5.83
CA PRO A 15 15.48 -13.47 4.88
C PRO A 15 14.12 -12.92 5.31
N ARG A 16 13.87 -12.79 6.63
CA ARG A 16 12.63 -12.20 7.15
C ARG A 16 12.56 -10.69 6.91
N LEU A 17 13.65 -9.98 7.15
CA LEU A 17 13.75 -8.54 6.92
C LEU A 17 13.64 -8.23 5.43
N ARG A 18 14.35 -8.98 4.61
CA ARG A 18 14.31 -8.83 3.15
C ARG A 18 12.88 -9.05 2.60
N ALA A 19 12.17 -10.08 3.07
CA ALA A 19 10.80 -10.32 2.65
C ALA A 19 9.86 -9.18 3.06
N ALA A 20 9.97 -8.67 4.30
CA ALA A 20 9.17 -7.54 4.79
C ALA A 20 9.50 -6.26 4.00
N ALA A 21 10.79 -5.98 3.73
CA ALA A 21 11.21 -4.83 2.94
C ALA A 21 10.71 -4.91 1.49
N CYS A 22 10.80 -6.08 0.83
CA CYS A 22 10.26 -6.26 -0.52
C CYS A 22 8.73 -6.12 -0.55
N GLY A 23 8.02 -6.62 0.48
CA GLY A 23 6.59 -6.38 0.63
C GLY A 23 6.26 -4.88 0.74
N TYR A 24 7.01 -4.18 1.57
CA TYR A 24 6.91 -2.72 1.72
C TYR A 24 7.20 -1.96 0.41
N PHE A 25 8.19 -2.40 -0.37
CA PHE A 25 8.49 -1.77 -1.67
C PHE A 25 7.34 -1.95 -2.67
N GLY A 26 6.69 -3.11 -2.68
CA GLY A 26 5.47 -3.34 -3.47
C GLY A 26 4.32 -2.44 -3.05
N HIS A 27 4.10 -2.28 -1.74
CA HIS A 27 3.14 -1.32 -1.18
C HIS A 27 3.47 0.13 -1.58
N MET A 28 4.73 0.56 -1.48
CA MET A 28 5.15 1.92 -1.81
C MET A 28 5.04 2.24 -3.31
N TRP A 29 5.18 1.23 -4.18
CA TRP A 29 4.91 1.38 -5.61
C TRP A 29 3.45 1.75 -5.87
N GLU A 30 2.52 1.21 -5.09
CA GLU A 30 1.08 1.43 -5.25
C GLU A 30 0.59 2.68 -4.53
N LEU A 31 0.90 2.85 -3.23
CA LEU A 31 0.28 3.80 -2.32
C LEU A 31 0.29 5.25 -2.83
N TYR A 32 1.47 5.82 -2.99
CA TYR A 32 1.59 7.24 -3.30
C TYR A 32 1.18 7.56 -4.74
N ALA A 33 1.37 6.64 -5.66
CA ALA A 33 0.88 6.80 -7.03
C ALA A 33 -0.65 6.75 -7.07
N PHE A 34 -1.29 5.85 -6.31
CA PHE A 34 -2.74 5.85 -6.12
C PHE A 34 -3.22 7.20 -5.56
N TRP A 35 -2.63 7.68 -4.46
CA TRP A 35 -3.02 8.96 -3.88
C TRP A 35 -2.89 10.14 -4.85
N ALA A 36 -1.85 10.15 -5.68
CA ALA A 36 -1.63 11.20 -6.68
C ALA A 36 -2.76 11.26 -7.72
N VAL A 37 -3.36 10.13 -8.09
CA VAL A 37 -4.39 10.08 -9.13
C VAL A 37 -5.82 10.03 -8.59
N VAL A 38 -6.03 9.80 -7.28
CA VAL A 38 -7.37 9.76 -6.65
C VAL A 38 -8.20 10.99 -6.97
N PRO A 39 -7.69 12.25 -6.91
CA PRO A 39 -8.49 13.42 -7.26
C PRO A 39 -9.02 13.38 -8.69
N ALA A 40 -8.20 12.93 -9.66
CA ALA A 40 -8.62 12.80 -11.06
C ALA A 40 -9.69 11.70 -11.23
N LEU A 41 -9.54 10.57 -10.55
CA LEU A 41 -10.54 9.50 -10.55
C LEU A 41 -11.86 9.95 -9.91
N CYS A 42 -11.79 10.70 -8.81
CA CYS A 42 -12.96 11.28 -8.17
C CYS A 42 -13.64 12.36 -9.05
N LEU A 43 -12.86 13.09 -9.85
CA LEU A 43 -13.42 14.06 -10.78
C LEU A 43 -14.31 13.37 -11.84
N THR A 44 -13.93 12.21 -12.36
CA THR A 44 -14.77 11.46 -13.31
C THR A 44 -16.09 11.00 -12.67
N ILE A 45 -16.09 10.74 -11.36
CA ILE A 45 -17.29 10.37 -10.60
C ILE A 45 -18.17 11.62 -10.31
N ALA A 46 -17.53 12.75 -9.98
CA ALA A 46 -18.22 14.01 -9.66
C ALA A 46 -18.77 14.73 -10.89
N ALA A 47 -18.22 14.46 -12.08
CA ALA A 47 -18.63 15.10 -13.35
C ALA A 47 -20.02 14.60 -13.74
N SER A 48 -21.03 15.42 -13.42
CA SER A 48 -22.42 15.21 -13.80
C SER A 48 -23.01 16.54 -14.26
N PRO A 49 -23.88 16.57 -15.28
CA PRO A 49 -24.55 17.81 -15.70
C PRO A 49 -25.34 18.50 -14.57
N ALA A 50 -25.77 17.76 -13.57
CA ALA A 50 -26.47 18.28 -12.42
C ALA A 50 -25.55 18.82 -11.31
N ASN A 51 -24.23 18.64 -11.41
CA ASN A 51 -23.29 19.09 -10.40
C ASN A 51 -22.64 20.42 -10.80
N PRO A 52 -22.93 21.54 -10.12
CA PRO A 52 -22.40 22.86 -10.48
C PRO A 52 -20.92 23.06 -10.10
N ALA A 53 -20.36 22.19 -9.26
CA ALA A 53 -19.00 22.35 -8.73
C ALA A 53 -18.22 21.01 -8.69
N PRO A 54 -17.98 20.34 -9.83
CA PRO A 54 -17.38 19.00 -9.85
C PRO A 54 -15.98 18.96 -9.25
N ALA A 55 -15.18 20.03 -9.44
CA ALA A 55 -13.83 20.11 -8.88
C ALA A 55 -13.84 20.15 -7.33
N LEU A 56 -14.77 20.87 -6.72
CA LEU A 56 -14.92 20.92 -5.27
C LEU A 56 -15.35 19.56 -4.72
N TRP A 57 -16.33 18.93 -5.35
CA TRP A 57 -16.81 17.61 -4.95
C TRP A 57 -15.74 16.54 -5.12
N SER A 58 -14.94 16.57 -6.20
CA SER A 58 -13.83 15.63 -6.37
C SER A 58 -12.79 15.75 -5.26
N GLY A 59 -12.51 16.98 -4.80
CA GLY A 59 -11.60 17.22 -3.66
C GLY A 59 -12.12 16.58 -2.37
N TRP A 60 -13.42 16.74 -2.05
CA TRP A 60 -14.02 16.11 -0.88
C TRP A 60 -14.06 14.58 -0.97
N LEU A 61 -14.38 14.03 -2.13
CA LEU A 61 -14.35 12.59 -2.37
C LEU A 61 -12.93 12.05 -2.22
N ALA A 62 -11.93 12.73 -2.80
CA ALA A 62 -10.53 12.33 -2.68
C ALA A 62 -10.05 12.36 -1.23
N ALA A 63 -10.38 13.42 -0.47
CA ALA A 63 -10.07 13.52 0.94
C ALA A 63 -10.71 12.38 1.75
N THR A 64 -11.95 12.01 1.41
CA THR A 64 -12.67 10.89 2.06
C THR A 64 -12.01 9.55 1.72
N VAL A 65 -11.63 9.31 0.46
CA VAL A 65 -10.95 8.08 0.01
C VAL A 65 -9.59 7.93 0.72
N ILE A 66 -8.78 8.99 0.76
CA ILE A 66 -7.48 8.98 1.43
C ILE A 66 -7.66 8.83 2.95
N GLY A 67 -8.60 9.59 3.53
CA GLY A 67 -8.92 9.54 4.96
C GLY A 67 -9.46 8.18 5.43
N ALA A 68 -10.14 7.43 4.55
CA ALA A 68 -10.60 6.07 4.84
C ALA A 68 -9.44 5.12 5.20
N GLY A 69 -8.21 5.43 4.77
CA GLY A 69 -7.00 4.71 5.16
C GLY A 69 -6.76 4.68 6.67
N ALA A 70 -7.23 5.70 7.42
CA ALA A 70 -7.15 5.69 8.88
C ALA A 70 -7.93 4.51 9.49
N LEU A 71 -9.11 4.19 8.95
CA LEU A 71 -9.86 3.00 9.35
C LEU A 71 -9.07 1.73 9.05
N GLY A 72 -8.41 1.68 7.88
CA GLY A 72 -7.52 0.58 7.50
C GLY A 72 -6.41 0.34 8.51
N CYS A 73 -5.75 1.40 8.99
CA CYS A 73 -4.73 1.31 10.03
C CYS A 73 -5.28 0.76 11.35
N ILE A 74 -6.44 1.27 11.80
CA ILE A 74 -7.07 0.85 13.07
C ILE A 74 -7.48 -0.62 13.00
N VAL A 75 -8.25 -0.98 11.97
CA VAL A 75 -8.74 -2.35 11.78
C VAL A 75 -7.57 -3.31 11.53
N GLY A 76 -6.62 -2.94 10.67
CA GLY A 76 -5.42 -3.72 10.40
C GLY A 76 -4.58 -3.96 11.64
N GLY A 77 -4.40 -2.94 12.49
CA GLY A 77 -3.70 -3.06 13.77
C GLY A 77 -4.41 -4.00 14.75
N TYR A 78 -5.74 -3.92 14.83
CA TYR A 78 -6.53 -4.82 15.65
C TYR A 78 -6.46 -6.28 15.17
N LEU A 79 -6.62 -6.51 13.87
CA LEU A 79 -6.53 -7.83 13.26
C LEU A 79 -5.12 -8.43 13.40
N ALA A 80 -4.07 -7.61 13.30
CA ALA A 80 -2.70 -8.07 13.43
C ALA A 80 -2.38 -8.67 14.80
N ARG A 81 -3.04 -8.18 15.86
CA ARG A 81 -2.91 -8.77 17.21
C ARG A 81 -3.47 -10.20 17.28
N ARG A 82 -4.46 -10.54 16.45
CA ARG A 82 -5.10 -11.86 16.44
C ARG A 82 -4.49 -12.79 15.40
N MET A 83 -4.22 -12.29 14.20
CA MET A 83 -3.83 -13.09 13.03
C MET A 83 -2.33 -13.01 12.71
N GLY A 84 -1.63 -12.02 13.30
CA GLY A 84 -0.23 -11.69 12.99
C GLY A 84 -0.10 -10.71 11.82
N SER A 85 0.92 -9.82 11.91
CA SER A 85 1.14 -8.75 10.93
C SER A 85 1.33 -9.24 9.50
N ALA A 86 2.00 -10.39 9.30
CA ALA A 86 2.24 -10.91 7.95
C ALA A 86 0.95 -11.27 7.20
N ARG A 87 -0.03 -11.87 7.88
CA ARG A 87 -1.31 -12.22 7.25
C ARG A 87 -2.12 -10.98 6.91
N VAL A 88 -2.16 -10.00 7.81
CA VAL A 88 -2.88 -8.73 7.59
C VAL A 88 -2.24 -7.96 6.45
N ALA A 89 -0.90 -7.83 6.43
CA ALA A 89 -0.18 -7.17 5.34
C ALA A 89 -0.47 -7.83 3.99
N CYS A 90 -0.39 -9.16 3.91
CA CYS A 90 -0.67 -9.87 2.66
C CYS A 90 -2.14 -9.78 2.23
N ALA A 91 -3.09 -9.81 3.17
CA ALA A 91 -4.51 -9.66 2.85
C ALA A 91 -4.83 -8.25 2.33
N ALA A 92 -4.29 -7.21 2.99
CA ALA A 92 -4.48 -5.82 2.59
C ALA A 92 -3.81 -5.53 1.24
N LEU A 93 -2.56 -5.92 1.05
CA LEU A 93 -1.82 -5.77 -0.20
C LEU A 93 -2.46 -6.56 -1.36
N GLY A 94 -2.97 -7.77 -1.08
CA GLY A 94 -3.67 -8.57 -2.09
C GLY A 94 -5.02 -7.98 -2.47
N GLY A 95 -5.76 -7.46 -1.47
CA GLY A 95 -7.03 -6.79 -1.70
C GLY A 95 -6.88 -5.48 -2.49
N SER A 96 -5.89 -4.64 -2.15
CA SER A 96 -5.60 -3.41 -2.89
C SER A 96 -5.18 -3.71 -4.32
N GLY A 97 -4.27 -4.68 -4.52
CA GLY A 97 -3.85 -5.13 -5.84
C GLY A 97 -4.99 -5.71 -6.69
N LEU A 98 -5.96 -6.39 -6.07
CA LEU A 98 -7.15 -6.86 -6.78
C LEU A 98 -8.02 -5.68 -7.26
N ILE A 99 -8.22 -4.66 -6.41
CA ILE A 99 -8.98 -3.47 -6.81
C ILE A 99 -8.24 -2.73 -7.92
N CYS A 100 -6.91 -2.62 -7.85
CA CYS A 100 -6.08 -2.06 -8.91
C CYS A 100 -6.35 -2.72 -10.27
N LEU A 101 -6.53 -4.05 -10.30
CA LEU A 101 -6.82 -4.80 -11.53
C LEU A 101 -8.26 -4.62 -12.01
N VAL A 102 -9.23 -4.58 -11.08
CA VAL A 102 -10.66 -4.57 -11.38
C VAL A 102 -11.19 -3.16 -11.66
N TYR A 103 -10.69 -2.15 -10.96
CA TYR A 103 -11.21 -0.78 -11.07
C TYR A 103 -11.26 -0.24 -12.51
N PRO A 104 -10.23 -0.43 -13.37
CA PRO A 104 -10.27 0.04 -14.75
C PRO A 104 -11.33 -0.64 -15.63
N LEU A 105 -11.89 -1.76 -15.17
CA LEU A 105 -12.93 -2.51 -15.88
C LEU A 105 -14.34 -2.07 -15.47
N LEU A 106 -14.49 -1.26 -14.42
CA LEU A 106 -15.78 -0.81 -13.95
C LEU A 106 -16.39 0.23 -14.92
N PRO A 107 -17.66 0.05 -15.34
CA PRO A 107 -18.34 0.99 -16.23
C PRO A 107 -18.37 2.41 -15.62
N GLU A 108 -18.16 3.43 -16.45
CA GLU A 108 -18.22 4.83 -15.99
C GLU A 108 -19.63 5.24 -15.52
N SER A 109 -20.66 4.59 -16.03
CA SER A 109 -22.04 4.80 -15.61
C SER A 109 -22.34 4.37 -14.17
N MET A 110 -21.49 3.51 -13.58
CA MET A 110 -21.65 3.00 -12.21
C MET A 110 -20.88 3.82 -11.18
N SER A 111 -21.13 5.13 -11.11
CA SER A 111 -20.41 6.05 -10.23
C SER A 111 -20.37 5.61 -8.76
N GLY A 112 -21.49 5.08 -8.24
CA GLY A 112 -21.57 4.56 -6.87
C GLY A 112 -20.64 3.36 -6.63
N LEU A 113 -20.58 2.42 -7.56
CA LEU A 113 -19.69 1.26 -7.47
C LEU A 113 -18.21 1.66 -7.56
N ARG A 114 -17.88 2.60 -8.46
CA ARG A 114 -16.55 3.16 -8.60
C ARG A 114 -16.10 3.86 -7.32
N LEU A 115 -16.97 4.66 -6.71
CA LEU A 115 -16.68 5.31 -5.42
C LEU A 115 -16.49 4.28 -4.30
N ALA A 116 -17.34 3.28 -4.20
CA ALA A 116 -17.19 2.20 -3.21
C ALA A 116 -15.87 1.45 -3.39
N ALA A 117 -15.46 1.17 -4.62
CA ALA A 117 -14.17 0.55 -4.92
C ALA A 117 -12.98 1.44 -4.51
N LEU A 118 -13.05 2.78 -4.77
CA LEU A 118 -12.01 3.71 -4.33
C LEU A 118 -11.92 3.80 -2.80
N LEU A 119 -13.05 3.84 -2.10
CA LEU A 119 -13.08 3.85 -0.63
C LEU A 119 -12.45 2.57 -0.05
N LEU A 120 -12.82 1.41 -0.59
CA LEU A 120 -12.25 0.14 -0.18
C LEU A 120 -10.74 0.08 -0.48
N TRP A 121 -10.33 0.59 -1.65
CA TRP A 121 -8.91 0.68 -2.01
C TRP A 121 -8.16 1.59 -1.03
N GLY A 122 -8.71 2.77 -0.71
CA GLY A 122 -8.15 3.69 0.29
C GLY A 122 -7.95 3.06 1.66
N VAL A 123 -8.89 2.21 2.11
CA VAL A 123 -8.77 1.44 3.36
C VAL A 123 -7.65 0.41 3.26
N LEU A 124 -7.64 -0.41 2.20
CA LEU A 124 -6.74 -1.55 2.06
C LEU A 124 -5.29 -1.12 1.81
N VAL A 125 -5.09 -0.11 0.93
CA VAL A 125 -3.76 0.34 0.52
C VAL A 125 -2.95 0.95 1.66
N VAL A 126 -3.57 1.33 2.78
CA VAL A 126 -2.89 1.88 3.96
C VAL A 126 -2.79 0.85 5.09
N ALA A 127 -3.72 -0.13 5.13
CA ALA A 127 -3.82 -1.10 6.22
C ALA A 127 -2.55 -1.97 6.41
N ASP A 128 -1.79 -2.20 5.35
CA ASP A 128 -0.55 -2.99 5.34
C ASP A 128 0.68 -2.19 5.79
N SER A 129 0.69 -0.86 5.64
CA SER A 129 1.84 0.01 5.94
C SER A 129 2.41 -0.18 7.36
N PRO A 130 1.61 -0.06 8.45
CA PRO A 130 2.10 -0.29 9.79
C PRO A 130 2.54 -1.75 10.02
N GLN A 131 1.97 -2.70 9.27
CA GLN A 131 2.32 -4.10 9.39
C GLN A 131 3.72 -4.39 8.84
N PHE A 132 4.08 -3.81 7.70
CA PHE A 132 5.43 -3.94 7.13
C PHE A 132 6.49 -3.34 8.06
N SER A 133 6.21 -2.17 8.65
CA SER A 133 7.10 -1.55 9.64
C SER A 133 7.30 -2.44 10.87
N ALA A 134 6.22 -3.03 11.38
CA ALA A 134 6.26 -3.96 12.50
C ALA A 134 7.05 -5.25 12.16
N LEU A 135 6.85 -5.82 10.97
CA LEU A 135 7.58 -7.01 10.51
C LEU A 135 9.07 -6.74 10.37
N SER A 136 9.45 -5.59 9.81
CA SER A 136 10.85 -5.20 9.67
C SER A 136 11.49 -4.94 11.04
N ALA A 137 10.77 -4.29 11.95
CA ALA A 137 11.24 -4.06 13.32
C ALA A 137 11.47 -5.37 14.10
N GLN A 138 10.59 -6.37 13.90
CA GLN A 138 10.73 -7.68 14.54
C GLN A 138 11.86 -8.53 13.93
N ALA A 139 12.22 -8.27 12.67
CA ALA A 139 13.22 -9.05 11.95
C ALA A 139 14.64 -8.46 12.04
N ALA A 140 14.76 -7.16 12.29
CA ALA A 140 16.05 -6.46 12.37
C ALA A 140 16.73 -6.68 13.73
N PRO A 141 18.07 -6.82 13.77
CA PRO A 141 18.82 -6.78 15.02
C PRO A 141 18.62 -5.42 15.73
N PRO A 142 18.49 -5.39 17.06
CA PRO A 142 18.23 -4.13 17.80
C PRO A 142 19.22 -3.00 17.48
N GLN A 143 20.49 -3.33 17.27
CA GLN A 143 21.56 -2.37 16.96
C GLN A 143 21.43 -1.75 15.57
N LEU A 144 20.77 -2.44 14.64
CA LEU A 144 20.61 -2.04 13.24
C LEU A 144 19.15 -1.67 12.91
N LEU A 145 18.23 -1.68 13.89
CA LEU A 145 16.82 -1.41 13.69
C LEU A 145 16.57 -0.05 13.03
N GLY A 146 17.16 1.01 13.57
CA GLY A 146 17.02 2.35 13.01
C GLY A 146 17.52 2.44 11.57
N LEU A 147 18.68 1.82 11.27
CA LEU A 147 19.23 1.77 9.93
C LEU A 147 18.31 1.01 8.97
N ALA A 148 17.79 -0.14 9.38
CA ALA A 148 16.89 -0.95 8.57
C ALA A 148 15.63 -0.16 8.17
N LEU A 149 14.98 0.50 9.13
CA LEU A 149 13.76 1.29 8.87
C LEU A 149 14.04 2.53 8.02
N VAL A 150 15.15 3.24 8.23
CA VAL A 150 15.53 4.41 7.42
C VAL A 150 15.81 4.00 5.98
N LEU A 151 16.54 2.91 5.76
CA LEU A 151 16.81 2.40 4.42
C LEU A 151 15.53 1.93 3.72
N GLN A 152 14.69 1.18 4.43
CA GLN A 152 13.41 0.72 3.88
C GLN A 152 12.53 1.90 3.46
N ASN A 153 12.37 2.91 4.31
CA ASN A 153 11.57 4.09 3.99
C ASN A 153 12.20 4.90 2.86
N GLY A 154 13.51 5.15 2.89
CA GLY A 154 14.19 5.91 1.85
C GLY A 154 14.08 5.28 0.47
N ILE A 155 14.32 3.96 0.36
CA ILE A 155 14.16 3.22 -0.89
C ILE A 155 12.67 3.21 -1.31
N GLY A 156 11.75 3.01 -0.37
CA GLY A 156 10.33 3.04 -0.64
C GLY A 156 9.87 4.37 -1.24
N PHE A 157 10.30 5.51 -0.68
CA PHE A 157 9.99 6.83 -1.25
C PHE A 157 10.57 7.03 -2.65
N LEU A 158 11.80 6.56 -2.93
CA LEU A 158 12.35 6.62 -4.28
C LEU A 158 11.52 5.80 -5.28
N ILE A 159 11.07 4.61 -4.88
CA ILE A 159 10.16 3.77 -5.68
C ILE A 159 8.84 4.52 -5.93
N SER A 160 8.29 5.20 -4.92
CA SER A 160 7.06 5.99 -5.07
C SER A 160 7.20 7.15 -6.06
N VAL A 161 8.33 7.83 -6.06
CA VAL A 161 8.58 8.91 -7.03
C VAL A 161 8.51 8.37 -8.47
N ILE A 162 9.14 7.22 -8.71
CA ILE A 162 9.13 6.58 -10.03
C ILE A 162 7.70 6.19 -10.42
N SER A 163 6.95 5.54 -9.53
CA SER A 163 5.59 5.09 -9.82
C SER A 163 4.62 6.25 -10.04
N ILE A 164 4.74 7.36 -9.28
CA ILE A 164 3.94 8.57 -9.47
C ILE A 164 4.18 9.15 -10.86
N VAL A 165 5.45 9.35 -11.24
CA VAL A 165 5.80 9.96 -12.54
C VAL A 165 5.28 9.10 -13.69
N LEU A 166 5.52 7.79 -13.63
CA LEU A 166 5.09 6.86 -14.68
C LEU A 166 3.56 6.79 -14.76
N LEU A 167 2.86 6.67 -13.63
CA LEU A 167 1.41 6.60 -13.63
C LEU A 167 0.79 7.88 -14.14
N SER A 168 1.26 9.05 -13.68
CA SER A 168 0.75 10.35 -14.12
C SER A 168 0.90 10.52 -15.63
N ALA A 169 2.05 10.18 -16.18
CA ALA A 169 2.27 10.25 -17.63
C ALA A 169 1.35 9.30 -18.41
N LEU A 170 1.08 8.10 -17.89
CA LEU A 170 0.21 7.14 -18.56
C LEU A 170 -1.27 7.47 -18.43
N MET A 171 -1.69 8.16 -17.38
CA MET A 171 -3.09 8.58 -17.18
C MET A 171 -3.60 9.47 -18.32
N ASP A 172 -2.74 10.32 -18.89
CA ASP A 172 -3.09 11.20 -20.00
C ASP A 172 -3.43 10.43 -21.29
N PHE A 173 -2.81 9.24 -21.48
CA PHE A 173 -2.99 8.43 -22.69
C PHE A 173 -3.99 7.28 -22.52
N TRP A 174 -4.01 6.64 -21.35
CA TRP A 174 -4.77 5.41 -21.11
C TRP A 174 -5.92 5.59 -20.12
N GLY A 175 -6.07 6.78 -19.52
CA GLY A 175 -7.08 7.03 -18.51
C GLY A 175 -6.99 6.02 -17.35
N ALA A 176 -8.13 5.55 -16.86
CA ALA A 176 -8.18 4.61 -15.75
C ALA A 176 -7.41 3.29 -15.99
N ARG A 177 -7.17 2.89 -17.27
CA ARG A 177 -6.39 1.67 -17.57
C ARG A 177 -4.93 1.78 -17.17
N ALA A 178 -4.40 3.01 -17.02
CA ALA A 178 -3.06 3.24 -16.53
C ALA A 178 -2.84 2.67 -15.11
N LEU A 179 -3.90 2.50 -14.32
CA LEU A 179 -3.85 1.91 -12.98
C LEU A 179 -3.28 0.48 -12.98
N TRP A 180 -3.36 -0.26 -14.09
CA TRP A 180 -2.73 -1.58 -14.19
C TRP A 180 -1.21 -1.53 -14.01
N LEU A 181 -0.57 -0.37 -14.22
CA LEU A 181 0.84 -0.16 -13.90
C LEU A 181 1.15 -0.41 -12.41
N LEU A 182 0.17 -0.23 -11.54
CA LEU A 182 0.37 -0.42 -10.09
C LEU A 182 0.37 -1.89 -9.68
N ALA A 183 -0.29 -2.77 -10.43
CA ALA A 183 -0.46 -4.18 -10.09
C ALA A 183 0.86 -4.97 -9.85
N PRO A 184 1.97 -4.73 -10.58
CA PRO A 184 3.25 -5.39 -10.30
C PRO A 184 3.74 -5.21 -8.87
N GLY A 185 3.49 -4.05 -8.24
CA GLY A 185 3.91 -3.79 -6.86
C GLY A 185 3.33 -4.81 -5.87
N PRO A 186 1.99 -4.86 -5.69
CA PRO A 186 1.34 -5.85 -4.86
C PRO A 186 1.71 -7.30 -5.20
N LEU A 187 1.78 -7.64 -6.48
CA LEU A 187 2.12 -9.00 -6.91
C LEU A 187 3.53 -9.42 -6.49
N LEU A 188 4.53 -8.56 -6.70
CA LEU A 188 5.90 -8.82 -6.27
C LEU A 188 6.04 -8.82 -4.75
N GLY A 189 5.33 -7.90 -4.07
CA GLY A 189 5.27 -7.86 -2.61
C GLY A 189 4.70 -9.14 -2.02
N LEU A 190 3.58 -9.63 -2.53
CA LEU A 190 2.97 -10.89 -2.11
C LEU A 190 3.89 -12.09 -2.37
N TRP A 191 4.53 -12.11 -3.54
CA TRP A 191 5.48 -13.16 -3.88
C TRP A 191 6.65 -13.21 -2.89
N ALA A 192 7.20 -12.05 -2.50
CA ALA A 192 8.28 -11.95 -1.53
C ALA A 192 7.83 -12.41 -0.14
N MET A 193 6.58 -12.10 0.24
CA MET A 193 6.02 -12.40 1.56
C MET A 193 5.52 -13.85 1.73
N ARG A 194 5.44 -14.65 0.66
CA ARG A 194 4.86 -16.02 0.70
C ARG A 194 5.46 -16.93 1.77
N GLY A 195 6.76 -16.80 2.05
CA GLY A 195 7.46 -17.58 3.07
C GLY A 195 7.17 -17.16 4.52
N GLN A 196 6.54 -16.01 4.72
CA GLN A 196 6.19 -15.48 6.04
C GLN A 196 4.82 -15.97 6.54
N LEU A 197 3.91 -16.35 5.63
CA LEU A 197 2.54 -16.74 5.93
C LEU A 197 2.44 -18.02 6.79
N GLY A 198 3.34 -18.97 6.59
CA GLY A 198 3.36 -20.23 7.34
C GLY A 198 3.99 -20.15 8.74
N ARG A 199 4.59 -19.02 9.11
CA ARG A 199 5.40 -18.85 10.33
C ARG A 199 4.84 -17.83 11.32
N SER A 200 3.70 -17.21 11.03
CA SER A 200 3.05 -16.24 11.91
C SER A 200 2.39 -16.96 13.10
N ARG A 201 3.14 -17.13 14.19
CA ARG A 201 2.54 -17.42 15.50
C ARG A 201 1.89 -16.11 16.00
N PRO A 202 0.67 -16.14 16.59
CA PRO A 202 0.11 -14.97 17.26
C PRO A 202 1.05 -14.52 18.37
N CYS A 203 1.25 -13.19 18.50
CA CYS A 203 2.15 -12.58 19.49
C CYS A 203 1.69 -12.69 20.95
N PHE A 204 0.64 -13.43 21.23
CA PHE A 204 0.15 -13.68 22.58
C PHE A 204 0.17 -15.15 22.91
N ASN A 205 1.30 -15.65 23.45
CA ASN A 205 1.24 -16.72 24.41
C ASN A 205 0.75 -16.09 25.72
N LYS A 206 -0.45 -16.46 26.15
CA LYS A 206 -0.85 -16.27 27.54
C LYS A 206 0.06 -17.19 28.37
N GLU A 207 1.05 -16.61 28.99
CA GLU A 207 1.64 -17.16 30.20
C GLU A 207 1.64 -16.02 31.21
N ASP A 208 0.88 -16.28 32.27
CA ASP A 208 0.70 -15.62 33.57
C ASP A 208 -0.26 -14.41 33.60
#